data_f929f5eb79faf051451df199130b7d0a
#
_entry.id   f929f5eb79faf051451df199130b7d0a
#
_cell.length_a   1.000
_cell.length_b   1.000
_cell.length_c   1.000
_cell.angle_alpha   90.00
_cell.angle_beta   90.00
_cell.angle_gamma   90.00
#
_symmetry.space_group_name_H-M   'P 1'
#
loop_
_entity.id
_entity.type
_entity.pdbx_description
1 polymer ?
#
loop_
_entity_poly.entity_id
_entity_poly.type
_entity_poly.pdbx_seq_one_letter_code
_entity_poly.pdbx_strand_id
1 'polypeptide(L)'
;KQLLAKPFSYLHFYEGFMLAVDSMVSSLDMKIDLKVYDVDQDTAKLSAVLNDTTLRDVDMIVGPFHLKPFERMMSFANENEIMIINPMTNREDLLIGNKNMVKVKPSFSYQMQWLEQLIADKYQDNNIFVLAMDSSCMERAYMIGEIASRNIVEYSYVPNQRIKRIIKKYQDAMKN
;
A
#
# COMPACT_ATOMS: atom_id res chain seq x y z
N LYS A 1 -4.79 23.46 -0.11
CA LYS A 1 -3.36 23.22 0.23
C LYS A 1 -3.12 22.89 1.73
N GLN A 2 -3.97 23.32 2.66
CA GLN A 2 -3.79 23.06 4.11
C GLN A 2 -4.19 21.64 4.55
N LEU A 3 -5.11 20.99 3.84
CA LEU A 3 -5.59 19.63 4.16
C LEU A 3 -4.56 18.51 3.87
N LEU A 4 -3.47 18.81 3.15
CA LEU A 4 -2.36 17.89 2.90
C LEU A 4 -1.22 18.06 3.92
N ALA A 5 -1.40 18.84 4.97
CA ALA A 5 -0.45 18.93 6.06
C ALA A 5 -0.37 17.59 6.82
N LYS A 6 0.83 17.21 7.27
CA LYS A 6 1.10 15.93 7.95
C LYS A 6 0.07 15.52 9.02
N PRO A 7 -0.50 16.44 9.85
CA PRO A 7 -1.51 16.05 10.83
C PRO A 7 -2.80 15.47 10.25
N PHE A 8 -3.09 15.75 8.98
CA PHE A 8 -4.32 15.30 8.30
C PHE A 8 -4.10 14.20 7.26
N SER A 9 -2.90 13.61 7.22
CA SER A 9 -2.54 12.64 6.18
C SER A 9 -3.43 11.39 6.15
N TYR A 10 -4.04 11.03 7.28
CA TYR A 10 -4.93 9.87 7.40
C TYR A 10 -6.41 10.23 7.56
N LEU A 11 -6.77 11.52 7.53
CA LEU A 11 -8.15 11.97 7.69
C LEU A 11 -9.08 11.34 6.65
N HIS A 12 -8.69 11.37 5.38
CA HIS A 12 -9.50 10.77 4.30
C HIS A 12 -9.64 9.25 4.43
N PHE A 13 -8.63 8.59 4.97
CA PHE A 13 -8.74 7.17 5.29
C PHE A 13 -9.80 6.95 6.37
N TYR A 14 -9.74 7.73 7.45
CA TYR A 14 -10.71 7.65 8.54
C TYR A 14 -12.14 7.93 8.07
N GLU A 15 -12.35 8.99 7.29
CA GLU A 15 -13.65 9.33 6.70
C GLU A 15 -14.19 8.19 5.83
N GLY A 16 -13.35 7.64 4.94
CA GLY A 16 -13.72 6.50 4.09
C GLY A 16 -13.99 5.23 4.90
N PHE A 17 -13.24 4.98 5.96
CA PHE A 17 -13.46 3.86 6.86
C PHE A 17 -14.81 3.98 7.59
N MET A 18 -15.14 5.16 8.14
CA MET A 18 -16.42 5.40 8.78
C MET A 18 -17.60 5.21 7.82
N LEU A 19 -17.48 5.71 6.60
CA LEU A 19 -18.49 5.50 5.56
C LEU A 19 -18.71 4.02 5.23
N ALA A 20 -17.64 3.23 5.19
CA ALA A 20 -17.72 1.80 4.98
C ALA A 20 -18.40 1.08 6.17
N VAL A 21 -18.05 1.45 7.41
CA VAL A 21 -18.69 0.92 8.62
C VAL A 21 -20.20 1.20 8.61
N ASP A 22 -20.60 2.44 8.35
CA ASP A 22 -22.03 2.82 8.29
C ASP A 22 -22.79 2.02 7.21
N SER A 23 -22.15 1.82 6.06
CA SER A 23 -22.72 1.00 4.97
C SER A 23 -22.87 -0.46 5.36
N MET A 24 -21.87 -1.05 6.04
CA MET A 24 -21.93 -2.45 6.48
C MET A 24 -22.99 -2.67 7.56
N VAL A 25 -23.05 -1.78 8.55
CA VAL A 25 -24.09 -1.82 9.61
C VAL A 25 -25.48 -1.78 8.99
N SER A 26 -25.68 -0.89 8.00
CA SER A 26 -26.99 -0.71 7.37
C SER A 26 -27.37 -1.86 6.43
N SER A 27 -26.41 -2.44 5.69
CA SER A 27 -26.69 -3.43 4.64
C SER A 27 -26.64 -4.88 5.12
N LEU A 28 -25.84 -5.19 6.15
CA LEU A 28 -25.58 -6.54 6.63
C LEU A 28 -26.22 -6.85 7.98
N ASP A 29 -26.97 -5.88 8.56
CA ASP A 29 -27.53 -5.98 9.92
C ASP A 29 -26.46 -6.35 10.97
N MET A 30 -25.26 -5.80 10.80
CA MET A 30 -24.13 -6.01 11.70
C MET A 30 -24.12 -4.99 12.82
N LYS A 31 -23.76 -5.43 14.03
CA LYS A 31 -23.48 -4.54 15.15
C LYS A 31 -21.95 -4.40 15.27
N ILE A 32 -21.44 -3.19 15.10
CA ILE A 32 -20.02 -2.89 15.21
C ILE A 32 -19.80 -1.94 16.39
N ASP A 33 -18.96 -2.34 17.35
CA ASP A 33 -18.46 -1.47 18.42
C ASP A 33 -17.06 -0.95 18.01
N LEU A 34 -16.97 0.32 17.67
CA LEU A 34 -15.77 0.93 17.14
C LEU A 34 -15.06 1.77 18.19
N LYS A 35 -13.81 1.39 18.53
CA LYS A 35 -12.91 2.16 19.41
C LYS A 35 -11.85 2.84 18.57
N VAL A 36 -11.70 4.15 18.69
CA VAL A 36 -10.75 4.96 17.91
C VAL A 36 -9.69 5.56 18.82
N TYR A 37 -8.42 5.33 18.48
CA TYR A 37 -7.26 5.83 19.22
C TYR A 37 -6.37 6.68 18.33
N ASP A 38 -5.99 7.88 18.78
CA ASP A 38 -4.99 8.72 18.13
C ASP A 38 -3.59 8.38 18.67
N VAL A 39 -2.86 7.56 17.95
CA VAL A 39 -1.53 7.07 18.36
C VAL A 39 -0.39 7.86 17.70
N ASP A 40 -0.56 8.25 16.41
CA ASP A 40 0.48 8.85 15.56
C ASP A 40 1.78 8.00 15.59
N GLN A 41 2.94 8.64 15.78
CA GLN A 41 4.25 8.01 15.99
C GLN A 41 4.67 8.04 17.48
N ASP A 42 3.78 8.43 18.36
CA ASP A 42 4.06 8.63 19.78
C ASP A 42 4.06 7.28 20.52
N THR A 43 5.24 6.90 21.01
CA THR A 43 5.41 5.65 21.75
C THR A 43 4.73 5.68 23.14
N ALA A 44 4.54 6.85 23.74
CA ALA A 44 3.82 6.96 25.01
C ALA A 44 2.31 6.79 24.82
N LYS A 45 1.75 7.42 23.80
CA LYS A 45 0.34 7.19 23.39
C LYS A 45 0.09 5.71 23.08
N LEU A 46 0.97 5.09 22.29
CA LEU A 46 0.86 3.65 21.99
C LEU A 46 0.91 2.80 23.26
N SER A 47 1.82 3.11 24.20
CA SER A 47 1.92 2.37 25.45
C SER A 47 0.64 2.51 26.30
N ALA A 48 0.01 3.68 26.32
CA ALA A 48 -1.28 3.87 26.99
C ALA A 48 -2.37 3.00 26.35
N VAL A 49 -2.43 2.92 25.02
CA VAL A 49 -3.39 2.06 24.30
C VAL A 49 -3.15 0.58 24.62
N LEU A 50 -1.89 0.12 24.59
CA LEU A 50 -1.54 -1.29 24.90
C LEU A 50 -1.86 -1.68 26.37
N ASN A 51 -1.95 -0.71 27.28
CA ASN A 51 -2.36 -0.92 28.67
C ASN A 51 -3.88 -0.89 28.88
N ASP A 52 -4.64 -0.51 27.86
CA ASP A 52 -6.10 -0.58 27.92
C ASP A 52 -6.54 -2.05 27.87
N THR A 53 -7.08 -2.53 28.98
CA THR A 53 -7.52 -3.94 29.09
C THR A 53 -8.61 -4.29 28.10
N THR A 54 -9.42 -3.33 27.69
CA THR A 54 -10.51 -3.55 26.72
C THR A 54 -10.01 -3.80 25.30
N LEU A 55 -8.71 -3.54 25.03
CA LEU A 55 -8.09 -3.85 23.74
C LEU A 55 -7.93 -5.36 23.51
N ARG A 56 -7.95 -6.16 24.58
CA ARG A 56 -7.84 -7.63 24.48
C ARG A 56 -9.14 -8.29 24.02
N ASP A 57 -10.24 -7.60 24.12
CA ASP A 57 -11.57 -8.11 23.81
C ASP A 57 -12.04 -7.68 22.41
N VAL A 58 -11.16 -7.05 21.60
CA VAL A 58 -11.51 -6.65 20.24
C VAL A 58 -11.27 -7.80 19.26
N ASP A 59 -12.12 -7.93 18.27
CA ASP A 59 -11.97 -8.95 17.22
C ASP A 59 -10.90 -8.55 16.19
N MET A 60 -10.71 -7.25 15.96
CA MET A 60 -9.84 -6.74 14.92
C MET A 60 -9.22 -5.38 15.26
N ILE A 61 -7.96 -5.20 14.89
CA ILE A 61 -7.23 -3.93 14.99
C ILE A 61 -6.88 -3.44 13.58
N VAL A 62 -7.19 -2.18 13.27
CA VAL A 62 -6.81 -1.52 12.01
C VAL A 62 -5.76 -0.44 12.29
N GLY A 63 -4.53 -0.66 11.84
CA GLY A 63 -3.38 0.19 12.16
C GLY A 63 -2.60 -0.29 13.39
N PRO A 64 -1.75 0.57 13.96
CA PRO A 64 -1.31 1.92 13.54
C PRO A 64 -0.68 1.93 12.12
N PHE A 65 -0.70 3.08 11.44
CA PHE A 65 -0.22 3.14 10.04
C PHE A 65 1.30 3.34 9.93
N HIS A 66 1.92 3.89 10.96
CA HIS A 66 3.37 4.03 11.03
C HIS A 66 4.04 2.72 11.46
N LEU A 67 5.15 2.39 10.80
CA LEU A 67 5.78 1.06 10.93
C LEU A 67 6.14 0.67 12.36
N LYS A 68 6.88 1.51 13.09
CA LYS A 68 7.33 1.19 14.46
C LYS A 68 6.17 0.97 15.45
N PRO A 69 5.15 1.86 15.52
CA PRO A 69 3.95 1.59 16.30
C PRO A 69 3.22 0.33 15.85
N PHE A 70 3.18 0.07 14.53
CA PHE A 70 2.53 -1.11 13.99
C PHE A 70 3.22 -2.41 14.42
N GLU A 71 4.54 -2.50 14.37
CA GLU A 71 5.30 -3.67 14.80
C GLU A 71 5.05 -4.02 16.28
N ARG A 72 4.96 -3.01 17.15
CA ARG A 72 4.60 -3.22 18.57
C ARG A 72 3.15 -3.68 18.75
N MET A 73 2.21 -3.08 18.03
CA MET A 73 0.80 -3.49 18.07
C MET A 73 0.61 -4.89 17.50
N MET A 74 1.37 -5.26 16.47
CA MET A 74 1.35 -6.59 15.86
C MET A 74 1.83 -7.67 16.85
N SER A 75 2.87 -7.40 17.65
CA SER A 75 3.28 -8.30 18.72
C SER A 75 2.16 -8.52 19.74
N PHE A 76 1.53 -7.44 20.18
CA PHE A 76 0.37 -7.52 21.07
C PHE A 76 -0.79 -8.32 20.46
N ALA A 77 -1.11 -8.07 19.19
CA ALA A 77 -2.18 -8.77 18.48
C ALA A 77 -1.89 -10.27 18.35
N ASN A 78 -0.65 -10.64 18.05
CA ASN A 78 -0.23 -12.05 18.00
C ASN A 78 -0.32 -12.76 19.36
N GLU A 79 0.09 -12.10 20.45
CA GLU A 79 0.02 -12.63 21.81
C GLU A 79 -1.43 -12.85 22.28
N ASN A 80 -2.36 -12.03 21.81
CA ASN A 80 -3.78 -12.08 22.19
C ASN A 80 -4.68 -12.72 21.11
N GLU A 81 -4.11 -13.27 20.03
CA GLU A 81 -4.80 -13.90 18.91
C GLU A 81 -5.80 -12.98 18.18
N ILE A 82 -5.54 -11.67 18.19
CA ILE A 82 -6.38 -10.64 17.56
C ILE A 82 -5.95 -10.46 16.10
N MET A 83 -6.91 -10.36 15.19
CA MET A 83 -6.63 -9.99 13.79
C MET A 83 -6.11 -8.55 13.71
N ILE A 84 -5.01 -8.34 12.98
CA ILE A 84 -4.46 -7.00 12.75
C ILE A 84 -4.29 -6.69 11.26
N ILE A 85 -4.70 -5.50 10.86
CA ILE A 85 -4.67 -5.04 9.48
C ILE A 85 -3.88 -3.74 9.37
N ASN A 86 -2.93 -3.69 8.41
CA ASN A 86 -2.33 -2.41 7.99
C ASN A 86 -2.60 -2.20 6.49
N PRO A 87 -3.53 -1.32 6.13
CA PRO A 87 -3.89 -1.07 4.73
C PRO A 87 -2.85 -0.24 3.96
N MET A 88 -1.86 0.35 4.64
CA MET A 88 -0.89 1.26 4.02
C MET A 88 0.42 0.56 3.60
N THR A 89 0.78 -0.54 4.27
CA THR A 89 2.04 -1.23 3.99
C THR A 89 1.94 -2.20 2.82
N ASN A 90 3.02 -2.29 2.03
CA ASN A 90 3.23 -3.32 1.02
C ASN A 90 4.37 -4.29 1.38
N ARG A 91 4.94 -4.19 2.58
CA ARG A 91 6.03 -5.07 3.06
C ARG A 91 5.53 -6.50 3.25
N GLU A 92 6.26 -7.46 2.72
CA GLU A 92 5.95 -8.90 2.83
C GLU A 92 6.48 -9.51 4.11
N ASP A 93 7.64 -9.03 4.56
CA ASP A 93 8.32 -9.53 5.74
C ASP A 93 7.48 -9.42 7.03
N LEU A 94 6.52 -8.50 7.08
CA LEU A 94 5.59 -8.39 8.20
C LEU A 94 4.63 -9.59 8.33
N LEU A 95 4.42 -10.37 7.29
CA LEU A 95 3.60 -11.59 7.35
C LEU A 95 4.35 -12.77 7.94
N ILE A 96 5.70 -12.73 7.92
CA ILE A 96 6.52 -13.85 8.39
C ILE A 96 6.37 -13.98 9.90
N GLY A 97 5.87 -15.13 10.35
CA GLY A 97 5.62 -15.41 11.76
C GLY A 97 4.39 -14.72 12.37
N ASN A 98 3.64 -13.95 11.59
CA ASN A 98 2.48 -13.18 12.07
C ASN A 98 1.17 -13.71 11.46
N LYS A 99 0.69 -14.84 11.97
CA LYS A 99 -0.48 -15.55 11.44
C LYS A 99 -1.80 -14.76 11.50
N ASN A 100 -1.89 -13.78 12.40
CA ASN A 100 -3.09 -12.96 12.60
C ASN A 100 -3.05 -11.65 11.78
N MET A 101 -1.96 -11.40 11.02
CA MET A 101 -1.85 -10.21 10.19
C MET A 101 -2.52 -10.40 8.84
N VAL A 102 -3.36 -9.44 8.48
CA VAL A 102 -3.96 -9.32 7.15
C VAL A 102 -3.37 -8.12 6.42
N LYS A 103 -2.91 -8.35 5.20
CA LYS A 103 -2.36 -7.33 4.32
C LYS A 103 -3.33 -7.02 3.18
N VAL A 104 -3.76 -5.78 3.09
CA VAL A 104 -4.71 -5.33 2.06
C VAL A 104 -3.99 -4.90 0.78
N LYS A 105 -2.85 -4.20 0.95
CA LYS A 105 -2.08 -3.72 -0.19
C LYS A 105 -1.17 -4.84 -0.70
N PRO A 106 -1.23 -5.21 -2.00
CA PRO A 106 -0.36 -6.24 -2.55
C PRO A 106 1.11 -5.85 -2.42
N SER A 107 1.95 -6.85 -2.20
CA SER A 107 3.40 -6.68 -2.19
C SER A 107 3.94 -6.28 -3.55
N PHE A 108 5.16 -5.76 -3.57
CA PHE A 108 5.79 -5.41 -4.83
C PHE A 108 6.06 -6.63 -5.71
N SER A 109 6.53 -7.74 -5.14
CA SER A 109 6.75 -9.00 -5.86
C SER A 109 5.45 -9.53 -6.49
N TYR A 110 4.35 -9.51 -5.74
CA TYR A 110 3.03 -9.90 -6.28
C TYR A 110 2.57 -8.99 -7.42
N GLN A 111 2.79 -7.66 -7.30
CA GLN A 111 2.50 -6.72 -8.38
C GLN A 111 3.34 -7.02 -9.63
N MET A 112 4.62 -7.42 -9.47
CA MET A 112 5.47 -7.77 -10.60
C MET A 112 5.03 -9.07 -11.28
N GLN A 113 4.67 -10.11 -10.52
CA GLN A 113 4.11 -11.35 -11.07
C GLN A 113 2.82 -11.09 -11.88
N TRP A 114 1.95 -10.25 -11.34
CA TRP A 114 0.72 -9.89 -12.05
C TRP A 114 0.99 -9.08 -13.31
N LEU A 115 1.98 -8.18 -13.28
CA LEU A 115 2.41 -7.42 -14.45
C LEU A 115 3.01 -8.34 -15.52
N GLU A 116 3.84 -9.31 -15.13
CA GLU A 116 4.40 -10.33 -16.03
C GLU A 116 3.29 -11.09 -16.76
N GLN A 117 2.30 -11.57 -16.01
CA GLN A 117 1.15 -12.27 -16.57
C GLN A 117 0.36 -11.38 -17.52
N LEU A 118 0.09 -10.12 -17.13
CA LEU A 118 -0.61 -9.16 -17.97
C LEU A 118 0.10 -8.89 -19.28
N ILE A 119 1.45 -8.78 -19.25
CA ILE A 119 2.27 -8.59 -20.44
C ILE A 119 2.21 -9.82 -21.34
N ALA A 120 2.36 -11.02 -20.77
CA ALA A 120 2.29 -12.26 -21.51
C ALA A 120 0.92 -12.48 -22.15
N ASP A 121 -0.17 -12.17 -21.46
CA ASP A 121 -1.52 -12.45 -21.94
C ASP A 121 -2.01 -11.42 -22.96
N LYS A 122 -1.65 -10.16 -22.81
CA LYS A 122 -2.28 -9.07 -23.57
C LYS A 122 -1.32 -8.24 -24.41
N TYR A 123 -0.03 -8.25 -24.10
CA TYR A 123 0.95 -7.35 -24.71
C TYR A 123 2.20 -8.06 -25.22
N GLN A 124 2.14 -9.38 -25.46
CA GLN A 124 3.28 -10.17 -25.91
C GLN A 124 3.90 -9.70 -27.23
N ASP A 125 3.09 -9.12 -28.12
CA ASP A 125 3.51 -8.61 -29.42
C ASP A 125 3.69 -7.09 -29.46
N ASN A 126 3.56 -6.42 -28.31
CA ASN A 126 3.63 -4.97 -28.22
C ASN A 126 5.01 -4.50 -27.75
N ASN A 127 5.42 -3.34 -28.24
CA ASN A 127 6.59 -2.65 -27.71
C ASN A 127 6.27 -2.03 -26.35
N ILE A 128 7.08 -2.32 -25.33
CA ILE A 128 6.87 -1.87 -23.97
C ILE A 128 7.90 -0.81 -23.63
N PHE A 129 7.42 0.35 -23.15
CA PHE A 129 8.24 1.43 -22.66
C PHE A 129 8.18 1.50 -21.14
N VAL A 130 9.33 1.48 -20.49
CA VAL A 130 9.46 1.67 -19.03
C VAL A 130 10.10 3.03 -18.77
N LEU A 131 9.38 3.91 -18.09
CA LEU A 131 9.84 5.25 -17.74
C LEU A 131 10.01 5.37 -16.23
N ALA A 132 11.23 5.56 -15.76
CA ALA A 132 11.50 5.92 -14.37
C ALA A 132 11.49 7.44 -14.22
N MET A 133 10.64 7.96 -13.34
CA MET A 133 10.45 9.40 -13.14
C MET A 133 11.48 10.03 -12.21
N ASP A 134 12.13 9.22 -11.39
CA ASP A 134 13.21 9.63 -10.48
C ASP A 134 14.19 8.47 -10.25
N SER A 135 15.34 8.78 -9.64
CA SER A 135 16.38 7.78 -9.38
C SER A 135 15.93 6.64 -8.45
N SER A 136 14.99 6.89 -7.55
CA SER A 136 14.48 5.87 -6.63
C SER A 136 13.60 4.84 -7.33
N CYS A 137 13.08 5.17 -8.50
CA CYS A 137 12.27 4.27 -9.33
C CYS A 137 13.11 3.41 -10.29
N MET A 138 14.42 3.67 -10.44
CA MET A 138 15.25 2.98 -11.43
C MET A 138 15.34 1.47 -11.18
N GLU A 139 15.55 1.04 -9.94
CA GLU A 139 15.61 -0.38 -9.60
C GLU A 139 14.33 -1.12 -10.02
N ARG A 140 13.17 -0.52 -9.72
CA ARG A 140 11.88 -1.05 -10.16
C ARG A 140 11.70 -1.04 -11.66
N ALA A 141 12.22 -0.02 -12.33
CA ALA A 141 12.19 0.07 -13.78
C ALA A 141 13.03 -1.05 -14.43
N TYR A 142 14.19 -1.38 -13.86
CA TYR A 142 15.00 -2.51 -14.33
C TYR A 142 14.26 -3.85 -14.13
N MET A 143 13.64 -4.09 -12.98
CA MET A 143 12.87 -5.32 -12.75
C MET A 143 11.71 -5.46 -13.74
N ILE A 144 10.97 -4.38 -14.01
CA ILE A 144 9.92 -4.36 -15.03
C ILE A 144 10.55 -4.61 -16.41
N GLY A 145 11.74 -4.05 -16.65
CA GLY A 145 12.52 -4.25 -17.85
C GLY A 145 12.86 -5.72 -18.10
N GLU A 146 13.29 -6.44 -17.09
CA GLU A 146 13.60 -7.87 -17.20
C GLU A 146 12.36 -8.71 -17.48
N ILE A 147 11.23 -8.42 -16.84
CA ILE A 147 9.93 -9.08 -17.09
C ILE A 147 9.49 -8.90 -18.53
N ALA A 148 9.64 -7.70 -19.08
CA ALA A 148 9.25 -7.36 -20.44
C ALA A 148 10.36 -7.62 -21.47
N SER A 149 11.43 -8.36 -21.12
CA SER A 149 12.70 -8.46 -21.86
C SER A 149 12.60 -8.86 -23.34
N ARG A 150 11.51 -9.47 -23.76
CA ARG A 150 11.29 -9.82 -25.17
C ARG A 150 10.83 -8.66 -26.04
N ASN A 151 10.29 -7.59 -25.44
CA ASN A 151 9.62 -6.49 -26.13
C ASN A 151 10.04 -5.10 -25.61
N ILE A 152 11.15 -4.99 -24.88
CA ILE A 152 11.63 -3.69 -24.45
C ILE A 152 12.32 -2.99 -25.59
N VAL A 153 11.80 -1.82 -25.89
CA VAL A 153 12.43 -0.92 -26.86
C VAL A 153 13.43 0.01 -26.15
N GLU A 154 13.08 0.51 -24.99
CA GLU A 154 13.98 1.41 -24.22
C GLU A 154 13.43 1.61 -22.80
N TYR A 155 14.29 1.66 -21.78
CA TYR A 155 13.96 2.30 -20.52
C TYR A 155 14.85 3.50 -20.30
N SER A 156 14.25 4.60 -19.92
CA SER A 156 14.95 5.87 -19.80
C SER A 156 14.61 6.54 -18.48
N TYR A 157 15.64 7.02 -17.78
CA TYR A 157 15.45 7.96 -16.69
C TYR A 157 15.05 9.32 -17.28
N VAL A 158 13.87 9.80 -16.95
CA VAL A 158 13.36 11.06 -17.44
C VAL A 158 13.09 12.02 -16.29
N PRO A 159 13.90 13.10 -16.13
CA PRO A 159 13.55 14.17 -15.22
C PRO A 159 12.17 14.75 -15.56
N ASN A 160 11.36 15.00 -14.54
CA ASN A 160 9.96 15.45 -14.64
C ASN A 160 9.68 16.56 -15.68
N GLN A 161 10.66 17.42 -15.93
CA GLN A 161 10.52 18.55 -16.87
C GLN A 161 10.56 18.15 -18.36
N ARG A 162 10.95 16.90 -18.69
CA ARG A 162 11.11 16.42 -20.08
C ARG A 162 10.11 15.33 -20.51
N ILE A 163 9.28 14.85 -19.61
CA ILE A 163 8.36 13.71 -19.87
C ILE A 163 7.49 13.97 -21.10
N LYS A 164 6.83 15.13 -21.19
CA LYS A 164 5.95 15.46 -22.31
C LYS A 164 6.68 15.42 -23.67
N ARG A 165 7.93 15.83 -23.70
CA ARG A 165 8.74 15.85 -24.93
C ARG A 165 9.14 14.45 -25.37
N ILE A 166 9.41 13.56 -24.42
CA ILE A 166 9.78 12.17 -24.67
C ILE A 166 8.57 11.38 -25.12
N ILE A 167 7.44 11.48 -24.42
CA ILE A 167 6.18 10.85 -24.84
C ILE A 167 5.83 11.25 -26.27
N LYS A 168 5.94 12.53 -26.61
CA LYS A 168 5.67 13.02 -27.97
C LYS A 168 6.63 12.41 -29.00
N LYS A 169 7.94 12.36 -28.70
CA LYS A 169 8.94 11.74 -29.60
C LYS A 169 8.58 10.30 -29.92
N TYR A 170 8.15 9.52 -28.93
CA TYR A 170 7.82 8.10 -29.13
C TYR A 170 6.45 7.90 -29.78
N GLN A 171 5.46 8.74 -29.47
CA GLN A 171 4.18 8.73 -30.18
C GLN A 171 4.34 9.02 -31.67
N ASP A 172 5.27 9.90 -32.02
CA ASP A 172 5.57 10.21 -33.43
C ASP A 172 6.34 9.07 -34.12
N ALA A 173 7.22 8.37 -33.39
CA ALA A 173 7.94 7.20 -33.88
C ALA A 173 7.08 5.95 -34.08
N MET A 174 5.99 5.80 -33.32
CA MET A 174 5.04 4.68 -33.48
C MET A 174 4.04 4.88 -34.62
N LYS A 175 4.00 6.05 -35.25
CA LYS A 175 3.12 6.35 -36.38
C LYS A 175 3.77 6.11 -37.76
N ASN A 176 5.06 5.85 -37.77
CA ASN A 176 5.85 5.54 -38.94
C ASN A 176 6.24 4.04 -38.94
#